data_6ec3693a5581d6ab34f13622e9342ff6
#
_entry.id   6ec3693a5581d6ab34f13622e9342ff6
#
_cell.length_a   1.000
_cell.length_b   1.000
_cell.length_c   1.000
_cell.angle_alpha   90.00
_cell.angle_beta   90.00
_cell.angle_gamma   90.00
#
_symmetry.space_group_name_H-M   'P 1'
#
loop_
_entity.id
_entity.type
_entity.pdbx_description
1 polymer ?
#
loop_
_entity_poly.entity_id
_entity_poly.type
_entity_poly.pdbx_seq_one_letter_code
_entity_poly.pdbx_strand_id
1 'polypeptide(L)'
;MAHVLPSFDFAKRFVEEQVLRQMLGYVDRNPAENLPKILNLAKKLAKQPHHQQHALKILDWYENNPAGRAYINRLFERTHPNVKRRLVYNWFVNAMLLGIPRQQELSERLGVHIPNFFLVDPTSDCNLRCEGCWAGLYSKHDTLDFETLDRLLTEAKELGIYWVVMSGGEPFKYPHLLRLAEKHPDMAFMLYTNGTLITERVADAIVELGNLSPAISLEGWRERTDARRGKGVFDRIMKVMDALRERGAIFGVSITITKYNVEEVTSDEFIDFLIDKGAIYGWTFHYVPVGRDPNLDLMVTPEQRAYLAERIPYIRTHKPIQIADFWNDGELTHGCIAGGRMYFHIAASGDVEPCAFAHFAADNIKGKSLLEVLKNPVFAAFQKRQPFQENFLRPCPIIDVPQALREIVAETGARPTHPGADSVLTGTIASYLDRRAAEWGKVADEIWTRKHGLRKKTARAR
;
A
#
# COMPACT_ATOMS: atom_id res chain seq x y z
N MET A 1 -27.55 -9.46 -17.91
CA MET A 1 -27.73 -10.93 -17.71
C MET A 1 -27.08 -11.30 -16.41
N ALA A 2 -27.87 -11.59 -15.39
CA ALA A 2 -27.36 -12.02 -14.08
C ALA A 2 -26.81 -13.43 -14.22
N HIS A 3 -25.49 -13.60 -14.22
CA HIS A 3 -24.87 -14.91 -14.10
C HIS A 3 -24.93 -15.35 -12.64
N VAL A 4 -25.89 -16.24 -12.35
CA VAL A 4 -25.97 -17.00 -11.11
C VAL A 4 -24.67 -17.80 -10.95
N LEU A 5 -23.84 -17.42 -9.99
CA LEU A 5 -22.70 -18.22 -9.57
C LEU A 5 -23.21 -19.48 -8.85
N PRO A 6 -22.58 -20.66 -9.03
CA PRO A 6 -23.12 -21.91 -8.51
C PRO A 6 -23.22 -21.89 -6.96
N SER A 7 -24.37 -22.30 -6.46
CA SER A 7 -24.70 -22.35 -5.02
C SER A 7 -23.78 -23.23 -4.16
N PHE A 8 -23.00 -24.11 -4.76
CA PHE A 8 -22.06 -25.01 -4.09
C PHE A 8 -20.82 -24.28 -3.52
N ASP A 9 -20.41 -23.20 -4.15
CA ASP A 9 -19.24 -22.40 -3.72
C ASP A 9 -19.55 -21.56 -2.47
N PHE A 10 -20.81 -21.16 -2.28
CA PHE A 10 -21.26 -20.36 -1.14
C PHE A 10 -21.22 -21.14 0.18
N ALA A 11 -21.71 -22.37 0.19
CA ALA A 11 -21.74 -23.21 1.40
C ALA A 11 -20.33 -23.58 1.88
N LYS A 12 -19.43 -23.90 0.94
CA LYS A 12 -18.03 -24.20 1.22
C LYS A 12 -17.30 -22.98 1.81
N ARG A 13 -17.47 -21.81 1.21
CA ARG A 13 -16.94 -20.54 1.71
C ARG A 13 -17.46 -20.21 3.10
N PHE A 14 -18.74 -20.36 3.33
CA PHE A 14 -19.35 -20.11 4.65
C PHE A 14 -18.72 -20.97 5.74
N VAL A 15 -18.49 -22.26 5.47
CA VAL A 15 -17.83 -23.17 6.43
C VAL A 15 -16.37 -22.78 6.66
N GLU A 16 -15.62 -22.50 5.59
CA GLU A 16 -14.23 -22.05 5.69
C GLU A 16 -14.14 -20.76 6.50
N GLU A 17 -15.03 -19.81 6.26
CA GLU A 17 -15.12 -18.54 6.99
C GLU A 17 -15.40 -18.76 8.48
N GLN A 18 -16.33 -19.62 8.83
CA GLN A 18 -16.65 -19.92 10.24
C GLN A 18 -15.47 -20.58 10.97
N VAL A 19 -14.80 -21.52 10.32
CA VAL A 19 -13.60 -22.17 10.88
C VAL A 19 -12.50 -21.15 11.14
N LEU A 20 -12.21 -20.28 10.17
CA LEU A 20 -11.18 -19.24 10.30
C LEU A 20 -11.53 -18.21 11.40
N ARG A 21 -12.81 -17.83 11.53
CA ARG A 21 -13.29 -16.98 12.63
C ARG A 21 -13.08 -17.63 14.01
N GLN A 22 -13.36 -18.93 14.12
CA GLN A 22 -13.11 -19.67 15.36
C GLN A 22 -11.61 -19.77 15.68
N MET A 23 -10.77 -19.99 14.67
CA MET A 23 -9.32 -20.04 14.84
C MET A 23 -8.76 -18.69 15.30
N LEU A 24 -9.18 -17.58 14.70
CA LEU A 24 -8.79 -16.23 15.14
C LEU A 24 -9.28 -15.93 16.57
N GLY A 25 -10.52 -16.28 16.88
CA GLY A 25 -11.05 -16.15 18.24
C GLY A 25 -10.32 -17.02 19.27
N TYR A 26 -9.79 -18.18 18.85
CA TYR A 26 -8.94 -19.01 19.69
C TYR A 26 -7.56 -18.36 19.92
N VAL A 27 -6.94 -17.81 18.89
CA VAL A 27 -5.67 -17.08 19.01
C VAL A 27 -5.85 -15.85 19.91
N ASP A 28 -6.93 -15.10 19.75
CA ASP A 28 -7.20 -13.87 20.53
C ASP A 28 -7.31 -14.11 22.05
N ARG A 29 -7.72 -15.30 22.50
CA ARG A 29 -7.81 -15.64 23.93
C ARG A 29 -6.45 -15.71 24.63
N ASN A 30 -5.44 -16.23 23.95
CA ASN A 30 -4.06 -16.31 24.42
C ASN A 30 -3.12 -16.38 23.23
N PRO A 31 -2.74 -15.24 22.64
CA PRO A 31 -1.92 -15.19 21.41
C PRO A 31 -0.60 -15.95 21.56
N ALA A 32 0.05 -15.81 22.72
CA ALA A 32 1.36 -16.41 22.96
C ALA A 32 1.33 -17.95 22.91
N GLU A 33 0.28 -18.56 23.40
CA GLU A 33 0.14 -20.02 23.42
C GLU A 33 -0.57 -20.56 22.16
N ASN A 34 -1.56 -19.84 21.67
CA ASN A 34 -2.48 -20.37 20.67
C ASN A 34 -2.04 -20.08 19.23
N LEU A 35 -1.32 -19.00 18.95
CA LEU A 35 -0.81 -18.71 17.59
C LEU A 35 0.14 -19.80 17.08
N PRO A 36 1.14 -20.28 17.83
CA PRO A 36 1.98 -21.40 17.42
C PRO A 36 1.17 -22.67 17.12
N LYS A 37 0.16 -22.97 17.92
CA LYS A 37 -0.71 -24.16 17.71
C LYS A 37 -1.46 -24.06 16.39
N ILE A 38 -2.04 -22.89 16.09
CA ILE A 38 -2.77 -22.65 14.84
C ILE A 38 -1.84 -22.68 13.64
N LEU A 39 -0.66 -22.06 13.70
CA LEU A 39 0.32 -22.07 12.59
C LEU A 39 0.83 -23.50 12.32
N ASN A 40 1.08 -24.29 13.39
CA ASN A 40 1.45 -25.71 13.23
C ASN A 40 0.31 -26.55 12.63
N LEU A 41 -0.94 -26.26 12.99
CA LEU A 41 -2.11 -26.90 12.37
C LEU A 41 -2.24 -26.48 10.90
N ALA A 42 -2.13 -25.19 10.58
CA ALA A 42 -2.16 -24.68 9.22
C ALA A 42 -1.08 -25.32 8.33
N LYS A 43 0.15 -25.46 8.85
CA LYS A 43 1.22 -26.20 8.19
C LYS A 43 0.84 -27.63 7.85
N LYS A 44 0.21 -28.36 8.79
CA LYS A 44 -0.18 -29.77 8.57
C LYS A 44 -1.33 -29.91 7.57
N LEU A 45 -2.25 -28.94 7.52
CA LEU A 45 -3.44 -28.96 6.68
C LEU A 45 -3.20 -28.34 5.30
N ALA A 46 -2.15 -27.52 5.13
CA ALA A 46 -1.85 -26.89 3.86
C ALA A 46 -1.46 -27.92 2.80
N LYS A 47 -2.25 -27.99 1.74
CA LYS A 47 -2.03 -28.91 0.61
C LYS A 47 -0.89 -28.44 -0.30
N GLN A 48 -0.61 -27.14 -0.33
CA GLN A 48 0.38 -26.54 -1.23
C GLN A 48 1.69 -26.23 -0.49
N PRO A 49 2.86 -26.59 -1.04
CA PRO A 49 4.16 -26.39 -0.37
C PRO A 49 4.43 -24.93 0.01
N HIS A 50 4.02 -23.97 -0.80
CA HIS A 50 4.24 -22.55 -0.52
C HIS A 50 3.42 -22.06 0.68
N HIS A 51 2.19 -22.55 0.90
CA HIS A 51 1.41 -22.23 2.09
C HIS A 51 2.04 -22.79 3.37
N GLN A 52 2.61 -24.01 3.29
CA GLN A 52 3.38 -24.59 4.41
C GLN A 52 4.59 -23.72 4.76
N GLN A 53 5.32 -23.26 3.73
CA GLN A 53 6.49 -22.38 3.92
C GLN A 53 6.11 -21.02 4.52
N HIS A 54 4.98 -20.43 4.11
CA HIS A 54 4.50 -19.18 4.70
C HIS A 54 4.14 -19.34 6.19
N ALA A 55 3.41 -20.39 6.55
CA ALA A 55 3.09 -20.67 7.93
C ALA A 55 4.35 -20.89 8.79
N LEU A 56 5.35 -21.60 8.24
CA LEU A 56 6.66 -21.81 8.89
C LEU A 56 7.42 -20.50 9.10
N LYS A 57 7.47 -19.63 8.11
CA LYS A 57 8.17 -18.33 8.22
C LYS A 57 7.53 -17.43 9.29
N ILE A 58 6.19 -17.41 9.37
CA ILE A 58 5.48 -16.65 10.41
C ILE A 58 5.74 -17.26 11.79
N LEU A 59 5.73 -18.58 11.90
CA LEU A 59 6.02 -19.28 13.16
C LEU A 59 7.47 -19.02 13.62
N ASP A 60 8.45 -19.18 12.73
CA ASP A 60 9.85 -18.91 12.99
C ASP A 60 10.08 -17.44 13.41
N TRP A 61 9.44 -16.49 12.70
CA TRP A 61 9.50 -15.09 13.05
C TRP A 61 8.89 -14.79 14.42
N TYR A 62 7.81 -15.48 14.78
CA TYR A 62 7.19 -15.33 16.10
C TYR A 62 8.03 -15.98 17.21
N GLU A 63 8.55 -17.20 17.01
CA GLU A 63 9.26 -17.96 18.04
C GLU A 63 10.69 -17.46 18.23
N ASN A 64 11.39 -17.13 17.15
CA ASN A 64 12.84 -16.88 17.13
C ASN A 64 13.22 -15.39 16.97
N ASN A 65 12.26 -14.48 16.70
CA ASN A 65 12.51 -13.05 16.61
C ASN A 65 11.79 -12.27 17.69
N PRO A 66 12.51 -11.64 18.65
CA PRO A 66 11.87 -10.85 19.73
C PRO A 66 11.01 -9.70 19.23
N ALA A 67 11.42 -8.99 18.16
CA ALA A 67 10.64 -7.92 17.57
C ALA A 67 9.36 -8.45 16.89
N GLY A 68 9.45 -9.59 16.22
CA GLY A 68 8.30 -10.28 15.63
C GLY A 68 7.27 -10.69 16.68
N ARG A 69 7.74 -11.27 17.77
CA ARG A 69 6.88 -11.62 18.91
C ARG A 69 6.22 -10.38 19.52
N ALA A 70 7.00 -9.34 19.78
CA ALA A 70 6.48 -8.09 20.32
C ALA A 70 5.46 -7.43 19.38
N TYR A 71 5.69 -7.48 18.05
CA TYR A 71 4.74 -6.98 17.04
C TYR A 71 3.39 -7.69 17.12
N ILE A 72 3.40 -9.02 17.11
CA ILE A 72 2.18 -9.83 17.19
C ILE A 72 1.45 -9.60 18.53
N ASN A 73 2.19 -9.59 19.64
CA ASN A 73 1.58 -9.36 20.95
C ASN A 73 0.91 -7.97 20.99
N ARG A 74 1.58 -6.91 20.50
CA ARG A 74 0.98 -5.57 20.40
C ARG A 74 -0.31 -5.57 19.58
N LEU A 75 -0.33 -6.29 18.47
CA LEU A 75 -1.50 -6.37 17.59
C LEU A 75 -2.69 -7.01 18.33
N PHE A 76 -2.46 -8.07 19.11
CA PHE A 76 -3.54 -8.78 19.81
C PHE A 76 -3.95 -8.12 21.12
N GLU A 77 -3.01 -7.62 21.91
CA GLU A 77 -3.27 -7.07 23.25
C GLU A 77 -3.86 -5.66 23.23
N ARG A 78 -3.39 -4.82 22.28
CA ARG A 78 -3.76 -3.38 22.24
C ARG A 78 -4.92 -3.06 21.31
N THR A 79 -5.25 -3.94 20.39
CA THR A 79 -6.29 -3.69 19.39
C THR A 79 -7.68 -3.97 19.97
N HIS A 80 -8.61 -3.06 19.73
CA HIS A 80 -10.01 -3.23 20.12
C HIS A 80 -10.62 -4.50 19.51
N PRO A 81 -11.41 -5.31 20.24
CA PRO A 81 -11.95 -6.57 19.75
C PRO A 81 -12.70 -6.47 18.43
N ASN A 82 -13.47 -5.38 18.21
CA ASN A 82 -14.19 -5.17 16.97
C ASN A 82 -13.24 -4.92 15.77
N VAL A 83 -12.17 -4.15 15.99
CA VAL A 83 -11.14 -3.88 14.96
C VAL A 83 -10.40 -5.17 14.59
N LYS A 84 -10.01 -6.00 15.56
CA LYS A 84 -9.45 -7.34 15.31
C LYS A 84 -10.41 -8.19 14.49
N ARG A 85 -11.66 -8.27 14.92
CA ARG A 85 -12.67 -9.08 14.25
C ARG A 85 -12.97 -8.66 12.83
N ARG A 86 -12.90 -7.36 12.51
CA ARG A 86 -13.21 -6.83 11.18
C ARG A 86 -11.97 -6.60 10.35
N LEU A 87 -11.07 -5.71 10.75
CA LEU A 87 -9.94 -5.31 9.91
C LEU A 87 -8.94 -6.44 9.71
N VAL A 88 -8.51 -7.10 10.81
CA VAL A 88 -7.55 -8.21 10.70
C VAL A 88 -8.15 -9.37 9.90
N TYR A 89 -9.43 -9.68 10.16
CA TYR A 89 -10.14 -10.70 9.42
C TYR A 89 -10.25 -10.35 7.92
N ASN A 90 -10.73 -9.16 7.58
CA ASN A 90 -10.91 -8.74 6.20
C ASN A 90 -9.60 -8.70 5.43
N TRP A 91 -8.54 -8.17 6.05
CA TRP A 91 -7.25 -8.09 5.40
C TRP A 91 -6.59 -9.47 5.26
N PHE A 92 -6.56 -10.26 6.33
CA PHE A 92 -5.86 -11.54 6.34
C PHE A 92 -6.67 -12.65 5.67
N VAL A 93 -7.95 -12.79 6.04
CA VAL A 93 -8.80 -13.88 5.52
C VAL A 93 -9.38 -13.51 4.16
N ASN A 94 -10.17 -12.42 4.10
CA ASN A 94 -10.87 -12.08 2.87
C ASN A 94 -9.90 -11.68 1.76
N ALA A 95 -8.94 -10.77 2.02
CA ALA A 95 -8.06 -10.29 0.96
C ALA A 95 -6.94 -11.29 0.63
N MET A 96 -6.23 -11.85 1.64
CA MET A 96 -5.05 -12.67 1.35
C MET A 96 -5.39 -14.15 1.14
N LEU A 97 -6.13 -14.79 2.06
CA LEU A 97 -6.35 -16.23 1.99
C LEU A 97 -7.42 -16.63 0.98
N LEU A 98 -8.50 -15.87 0.84
CA LEU A 98 -9.60 -16.17 -0.07
C LEU A 98 -9.52 -15.36 -1.36
N GLY A 99 -9.16 -14.08 -1.27
CA GLY A 99 -9.14 -13.14 -2.39
C GLY A 99 -8.06 -13.47 -3.41
N ILE A 100 -6.79 -13.64 -3.00
CA ILE A 100 -5.69 -13.89 -3.93
C ILE A 100 -5.91 -15.16 -4.79
N PRO A 101 -6.28 -16.32 -4.23
CA PRO A 101 -6.61 -17.50 -5.06
C PRO A 101 -7.78 -17.25 -6.01
N ARG A 102 -8.79 -16.48 -5.57
CA ARG A 102 -9.94 -16.12 -6.42
C ARG A 102 -9.53 -15.20 -7.57
N GLN A 103 -8.66 -14.23 -7.31
CA GLN A 103 -8.11 -13.34 -8.32
C GLN A 103 -7.32 -14.12 -9.38
N GLN A 104 -6.51 -15.11 -8.96
CA GLN A 104 -5.75 -15.97 -9.86
C GLN A 104 -6.68 -16.81 -10.76
N GLU A 105 -7.66 -17.51 -10.17
CA GLU A 105 -8.66 -18.29 -10.91
C GLU A 105 -9.41 -17.44 -11.94
N LEU A 106 -9.86 -16.23 -11.51
CA LEU A 106 -10.58 -15.33 -12.40
C LEU A 106 -9.69 -14.73 -13.48
N SER A 107 -8.41 -14.43 -13.16
CA SER A 107 -7.45 -13.93 -14.15
C SER A 107 -7.24 -14.93 -15.28
N GLU A 108 -7.07 -16.22 -14.95
CA GLU A 108 -6.93 -17.30 -15.95
C GLU A 108 -8.19 -17.44 -16.79
N ARG A 109 -9.37 -17.47 -16.14
CA ARG A 109 -10.65 -17.66 -16.80
C ARG A 109 -11.06 -16.51 -17.71
N LEU A 110 -10.78 -15.26 -17.30
CA LEU A 110 -11.21 -14.04 -18.00
C LEU A 110 -10.14 -13.51 -18.97
N GLY A 111 -8.93 -14.04 -18.92
CA GLY A 111 -7.80 -13.53 -19.72
C GLY A 111 -7.41 -12.12 -19.37
N VAL A 112 -7.66 -11.68 -18.13
CA VAL A 112 -7.36 -10.35 -17.62
C VAL A 112 -6.72 -10.48 -16.24
N HIS A 113 -5.58 -9.84 -16.04
CA HIS A 113 -4.95 -9.85 -14.73
C HIS A 113 -5.77 -9.04 -13.71
N ILE A 114 -6.14 -9.67 -12.59
CA ILE A 114 -6.89 -9.04 -11.51
C ILE A 114 -5.92 -8.68 -10.39
N PRO A 115 -5.79 -7.38 -10.03
CA PRO A 115 -4.87 -6.92 -9.02
C PRO A 115 -5.33 -7.29 -7.61
N ASN A 116 -4.39 -7.26 -6.63
CA ASN A 116 -4.71 -7.59 -5.25
C ASN A 116 -5.51 -6.49 -4.54
N PHE A 117 -5.30 -5.24 -4.92
CA PHE A 117 -5.99 -4.07 -4.39
C PHE A 117 -5.98 -2.94 -5.41
N PHE A 118 -6.66 -1.87 -5.12
CA PHE A 118 -6.54 -0.62 -5.87
C PHE A 118 -6.50 0.58 -4.93
N LEU A 119 -5.90 1.65 -5.43
CA LEU A 119 -5.95 2.97 -4.81
C LEU A 119 -7.07 3.75 -5.47
N VAL A 120 -7.91 4.42 -4.70
CA VAL A 120 -8.94 5.33 -5.22
C VAL A 120 -8.93 6.63 -4.45
N ASP A 121 -9.10 7.72 -5.18
CA ASP A 121 -9.28 9.06 -4.63
C ASP A 121 -10.78 9.39 -4.60
N PRO A 122 -11.46 9.30 -3.44
CA PRO A 122 -12.89 9.65 -3.36
C PRO A 122 -13.15 11.11 -3.71
N THR A 123 -12.21 11.98 -3.37
CA THR A 123 -12.24 13.42 -3.67
C THR A 123 -10.82 13.96 -3.83
N SER A 124 -10.64 14.94 -4.70
CA SER A 124 -9.39 15.69 -4.85
C SER A 124 -9.31 16.92 -3.92
N ASP A 125 -10.39 17.23 -3.20
CA ASP A 125 -10.41 18.34 -2.23
C ASP A 125 -9.57 17.99 -0.99
N CYS A 126 -8.77 18.94 -0.54
CA CYS A 126 -7.88 18.79 0.62
C CYS A 126 -7.89 20.09 1.44
N ASN A 127 -7.86 19.94 2.75
CA ASN A 127 -7.76 21.05 3.69
C ASN A 127 -6.32 21.54 3.93
N LEU A 128 -5.30 20.88 3.33
CA LEU A 128 -3.89 21.28 3.39
C LEU A 128 -3.34 21.60 1.99
N ARG A 129 -2.19 22.30 1.98
CA ARG A 129 -1.44 22.64 0.77
C ARG A 129 0.04 22.28 0.94
N CYS A 130 0.31 20.97 1.04
CA CYS A 130 1.67 20.47 1.28
C CYS A 130 2.63 20.80 0.13
N GLU A 131 3.90 21.08 0.45
CA GLU A 131 4.96 21.23 -0.53
C GLU A 131 5.17 19.91 -1.31
N GLY A 132 5.32 20.00 -2.63
CA GLY A 132 5.59 18.83 -3.47
C GLY A 132 4.51 17.75 -3.40
N CYS A 133 3.25 18.12 -3.21
CA CYS A 133 2.14 17.16 -3.18
C CYS A 133 1.89 16.56 -4.56
N TRP A 134 2.02 15.23 -4.68
CA TRP A 134 1.81 14.52 -5.94
C TRP A 134 0.41 14.72 -6.53
N ALA A 135 -0.62 14.78 -5.68
CA ALA A 135 -2.01 15.04 -6.07
C ALA A 135 -2.36 16.54 -6.15
N GLY A 136 -1.37 17.41 -6.04
CA GLY A 136 -1.59 18.86 -5.87
C GLY A 136 -2.13 19.60 -7.09
N LEU A 137 -2.05 19.01 -8.28
CA LEU A 137 -2.49 19.61 -9.56
C LEU A 137 -3.78 19.01 -10.11
N TYR A 138 -4.33 17.95 -9.51
CA TYR A 138 -5.68 17.52 -9.85
C TYR A 138 -6.70 18.64 -9.54
N SER A 139 -7.77 18.69 -10.32
CA SER A 139 -8.87 19.63 -10.06
C SER A 139 -9.37 19.48 -8.62
N LYS A 140 -9.49 20.59 -7.90
CA LYS A 140 -9.94 20.59 -6.49
C LYS A 140 -11.44 20.31 -6.31
N HIS A 141 -12.17 20.17 -7.41
CA HIS A 141 -13.62 19.96 -7.43
C HIS A 141 -14.02 18.54 -7.86
N ASP A 142 -13.05 17.71 -8.25
CA ASP A 142 -13.34 16.36 -8.65
C ASP A 142 -13.69 15.50 -7.43
N THR A 143 -14.79 14.79 -7.54
CA THR A 143 -15.31 13.89 -6.52
C THR A 143 -16.05 12.75 -7.21
N LEU A 144 -15.80 11.53 -6.80
CA LEU A 144 -16.61 10.39 -7.21
C LEU A 144 -17.89 10.36 -6.37
N ASP A 145 -19.03 10.19 -7.04
CA ASP A 145 -20.31 10.04 -6.34
C ASP A 145 -20.36 8.73 -5.54
N PHE A 146 -21.28 8.67 -4.59
CA PHE A 146 -21.44 7.50 -3.71
C PHE A 146 -21.79 6.24 -4.51
N GLU A 147 -22.63 6.36 -5.50
CA GLU A 147 -23.12 5.26 -6.33
C GLU A 147 -21.99 4.63 -7.15
N THR A 148 -21.11 5.46 -7.70
CA THR A 148 -19.90 5.01 -8.42
C THR A 148 -18.96 4.25 -7.50
N LEU A 149 -18.67 4.76 -6.30
CA LEU A 149 -17.80 4.09 -5.34
C LEU A 149 -18.41 2.81 -4.77
N ASP A 150 -19.70 2.82 -4.46
CA ASP A 150 -20.43 1.65 -3.98
C ASP A 150 -20.44 0.52 -5.01
N ARG A 151 -20.71 0.84 -6.28
CA ARG A 151 -20.64 -0.09 -7.39
C ARG A 151 -19.21 -0.64 -7.55
N LEU A 152 -18.21 0.23 -7.54
CA LEU A 152 -16.79 -0.15 -7.66
C LEU A 152 -16.38 -1.14 -6.56
N LEU A 153 -16.75 -0.88 -5.30
CA LEU A 153 -16.46 -1.76 -4.18
C LEU A 153 -17.21 -3.10 -4.28
N THR A 154 -18.42 -3.08 -4.81
CA THR A 154 -19.21 -4.31 -5.05
C THR A 154 -18.56 -5.17 -6.13
N GLU A 155 -18.22 -4.59 -7.28
CA GLU A 155 -17.53 -5.27 -8.38
C GLU A 155 -16.13 -5.78 -7.95
N ALA A 156 -15.42 -5.02 -7.09
CA ALA A 156 -14.15 -5.45 -6.52
C ALA A 156 -14.27 -6.76 -5.74
N LYS A 157 -15.28 -6.88 -4.89
CA LYS A 157 -15.55 -8.11 -4.14
C LYS A 157 -15.87 -9.30 -5.04
N GLU A 158 -16.62 -9.09 -6.11
CA GLU A 158 -16.90 -10.13 -7.12
C GLU A 158 -15.62 -10.64 -7.78
N LEU A 159 -14.62 -9.77 -7.96
CA LEU A 159 -13.30 -10.11 -8.47
C LEU A 159 -12.34 -10.65 -7.39
N GLY A 160 -12.76 -10.75 -6.12
CA GLY A 160 -11.91 -11.21 -5.02
C GLY A 160 -11.01 -10.12 -4.42
N ILE A 161 -11.26 -8.84 -4.73
CA ILE A 161 -10.52 -7.71 -4.17
C ILE A 161 -11.25 -7.23 -2.91
N TYR A 162 -10.66 -7.47 -1.74
CA TYR A 162 -11.21 -7.09 -0.42
C TYR A 162 -10.37 -6.05 0.32
N TRP A 163 -9.28 -5.59 -0.29
CA TRP A 163 -8.46 -4.53 0.25
C TRP A 163 -8.47 -3.33 -0.69
N VAL A 164 -8.83 -2.17 -0.14
CA VAL A 164 -8.89 -0.90 -0.87
C VAL A 164 -8.07 0.14 -0.14
N VAL A 165 -7.27 0.87 -0.89
CA VAL A 165 -6.53 2.03 -0.37
C VAL A 165 -7.24 3.29 -0.86
N MET A 166 -7.51 4.21 0.05
CA MET A 166 -8.08 5.51 -0.28
C MET A 166 -7.09 6.63 -0.02
N SER A 167 -7.01 7.55 -0.95
CA SER A 167 -6.13 8.72 -0.90
C SER A 167 -6.84 9.95 -1.49
N GLY A 168 -6.18 10.69 -2.36
CA GLY A 168 -6.74 11.84 -3.07
C GLY A 168 -6.27 13.17 -2.51
N GLY A 169 -7.20 14.08 -2.29
CA GLY A 169 -6.99 15.26 -1.50
C GLY A 169 -6.86 14.88 -0.02
N GLU A 170 -7.97 14.84 0.67
CA GLU A 170 -8.06 14.28 2.03
C GLU A 170 -9.29 13.38 2.11
N PRO A 171 -9.12 12.07 2.36
CA PRO A 171 -10.25 11.13 2.38
C PRO A 171 -11.35 11.51 3.37
N PHE A 172 -10.99 12.07 4.54
CA PHE A 172 -11.98 12.49 5.54
C PHE A 172 -12.74 13.78 5.15
N LYS A 173 -12.40 14.41 4.02
CA LYS A 173 -13.28 15.44 3.41
C LYS A 173 -14.41 14.83 2.56
N TYR A 174 -14.29 13.58 2.15
CA TYR A 174 -15.35 12.90 1.43
C TYR A 174 -16.52 12.60 2.38
N PRO A 175 -17.71 13.19 2.17
CA PRO A 175 -18.80 13.16 3.16
C PRO A 175 -19.38 11.76 3.38
N HIS A 176 -19.17 10.85 2.44
CA HIS A 176 -19.73 9.49 2.49
C HIS A 176 -18.72 8.41 2.89
N LEU A 177 -17.50 8.77 3.34
CA LEU A 177 -16.45 7.83 3.67
C LEU A 177 -16.90 6.77 4.69
N LEU A 178 -17.45 7.22 5.84
CA LEU A 178 -17.89 6.30 6.89
C LEU A 178 -19.08 5.44 6.45
N ARG A 179 -20.01 6.03 5.67
CA ARG A 179 -21.14 5.29 5.09
C ARG A 179 -20.70 4.21 4.10
N LEU A 180 -19.65 4.44 3.30
CA LEU A 180 -19.05 3.41 2.44
C LEU A 180 -18.48 2.27 3.25
N ALA A 181 -17.70 2.58 4.30
CA ALA A 181 -17.11 1.58 5.17
C ALA A 181 -18.17 0.76 5.91
N GLU A 182 -19.26 1.39 6.34
CA GLU A 182 -20.41 0.74 6.96
C GLU A 182 -21.12 -0.22 5.99
N LYS A 183 -21.31 0.20 4.73
CA LYS A 183 -21.98 -0.59 3.69
C LYS A 183 -21.13 -1.78 3.21
N HIS A 184 -19.80 -1.70 3.32
CA HIS A 184 -18.87 -2.77 2.94
C HIS A 184 -18.09 -3.30 4.14
N PRO A 185 -18.76 -3.91 5.14
CA PRO A 185 -18.14 -4.35 6.39
C PRO A 185 -17.17 -5.52 6.22
N ASP A 186 -17.19 -6.17 5.07
CA ASP A 186 -16.35 -7.29 4.65
C ASP A 186 -15.08 -6.88 3.89
N MET A 187 -14.87 -5.57 3.69
CA MET A 187 -13.66 -5.01 3.08
C MET A 187 -12.75 -4.35 4.10
N ALA A 188 -11.44 -4.37 3.85
CA ALA A 188 -10.44 -3.61 4.60
C ALA A 188 -10.11 -2.30 3.85
N PHE A 189 -10.20 -1.17 4.55
CA PHE A 189 -9.89 0.14 4.01
C PHE A 189 -8.64 0.71 4.68
N MET A 190 -7.58 0.95 3.90
CA MET A 190 -6.43 1.73 4.34
C MET A 190 -6.56 3.15 3.79
N LEU A 191 -6.36 4.17 4.63
CA LEU A 191 -6.60 5.57 4.28
C LEU A 191 -5.30 6.35 4.41
N TYR A 192 -4.71 6.82 3.29
CA TYR A 192 -3.66 7.82 3.36
C TYR A 192 -4.28 9.17 3.69
N THR A 193 -4.07 9.65 4.90
CA THR A 193 -4.69 10.86 5.44
C THR A 193 -3.68 11.79 6.08
N ASN A 194 -3.94 13.08 6.01
CA ASN A 194 -3.19 14.05 6.80
C ASN A 194 -3.56 14.03 8.30
N GLY A 195 -4.60 13.29 8.67
CA GLY A 195 -5.07 13.08 10.03
C GLY A 195 -5.80 14.26 10.67
N THR A 196 -5.68 15.47 10.14
CA THR A 196 -6.16 16.70 10.82
C THR A 196 -7.68 16.80 10.95
N LEU A 197 -8.43 15.97 10.23
CA LEU A 197 -9.89 15.90 10.28
C LEU A 197 -10.41 14.72 11.13
N ILE A 198 -9.51 13.90 11.68
CA ILE A 198 -9.88 12.84 12.61
C ILE A 198 -10.13 13.47 13.99
N THR A 199 -11.39 13.76 14.27
CA THR A 199 -11.86 14.21 15.58
C THR A 199 -12.06 13.00 16.50
N GLU A 200 -12.29 13.23 17.81
CA GLU A 200 -12.66 12.17 18.77
C GLU A 200 -13.82 11.32 18.24
N ARG A 201 -14.89 11.97 17.74
CA ARG A 201 -16.05 11.29 17.15
C ARG A 201 -15.67 10.43 15.92
N VAL A 202 -14.77 10.90 15.09
CA VAL A 202 -14.29 10.12 13.93
C VAL A 202 -13.44 8.93 14.41
N ALA A 203 -12.61 9.12 15.44
CA ALA A 203 -11.84 8.04 16.04
C ALA A 203 -12.74 6.96 16.65
N ASP A 204 -13.83 7.35 17.34
CA ASP A 204 -14.87 6.42 17.81
C ASP A 204 -15.48 5.63 16.64
N ALA A 205 -15.92 6.31 15.59
CA ALA A 205 -16.52 5.68 14.42
C ALA A 205 -15.56 4.70 13.69
N ILE A 206 -14.25 5.00 13.62
CA ILE A 206 -13.24 4.09 13.06
C ILE A 206 -13.22 2.75 13.82
N VAL A 207 -13.30 2.80 15.14
CA VAL A 207 -13.30 1.58 15.99
C VAL A 207 -14.65 0.87 15.95
N GLU A 208 -15.76 1.60 15.94
CA GLU A 208 -17.11 1.05 15.81
C GLU A 208 -17.31 0.34 14.48
N LEU A 209 -16.90 0.94 13.37
CA LEU A 209 -16.91 0.29 12.05
C LEU A 209 -15.90 -0.86 11.97
N GLY A 210 -14.71 -0.67 12.52
CA GLY A 210 -13.69 -1.70 12.72
C GLY A 210 -12.98 -2.17 11.44
N ASN A 211 -13.25 -1.59 10.28
CA ASN A 211 -12.65 -1.98 8.99
C ASN A 211 -11.83 -0.86 8.33
N LEU A 212 -11.62 0.25 9.04
CA LEU A 212 -10.82 1.38 8.61
C LEU A 212 -9.45 1.40 9.31
N SER A 213 -8.39 1.65 8.58
CA SER A 213 -7.03 1.80 9.08
C SER A 213 -6.38 3.07 8.52
N PRO A 214 -6.33 4.18 9.28
CA PRO A 214 -5.62 5.38 8.87
C PRO A 214 -4.10 5.15 8.77
N ALA A 215 -3.49 5.55 7.67
CA ALA A 215 -2.04 5.72 7.50
C ALA A 215 -1.74 7.21 7.53
N ILE A 216 -1.35 7.70 8.71
CA ILE A 216 -1.25 9.13 9.00
C ILE A 216 0.04 9.67 8.39
N SER A 217 -0.12 10.75 7.62
CA SER A 217 1.01 11.39 6.94
C SER A 217 1.88 12.17 7.91
N LEU A 218 3.17 11.80 7.99
CA LEU A 218 4.16 12.39 8.90
C LEU A 218 5.51 12.47 8.17
N GLU A 219 6.29 13.54 8.38
CA GLU A 219 7.54 13.79 7.64
C GLU A 219 8.80 13.74 8.51
N GLY A 220 8.67 13.35 9.77
CA GLY A 220 9.67 13.43 10.83
C GLY A 220 9.14 14.22 12.03
N TRP A 221 10.03 14.78 12.80
CA TRP A 221 9.66 15.63 13.94
C TRP A 221 8.90 16.90 13.51
N ARG A 222 8.49 17.67 14.50
CA ARG A 222 7.67 18.89 14.33
C ARG A 222 8.18 19.79 13.21
N GLU A 223 9.45 20.07 13.21
CA GLU A 223 10.04 21.01 12.25
C GLU A 223 9.83 20.54 10.81
N ARG A 224 10.14 19.29 10.51
CA ARG A 224 9.99 18.71 9.18
C ARG A 224 8.54 18.57 8.76
N THR A 225 7.70 18.10 9.69
CA THR A 225 6.28 17.91 9.43
C THR A 225 5.58 19.25 9.19
N ASP A 226 5.81 20.23 10.05
CA ASP A 226 5.18 21.55 9.92
C ASP A 226 5.71 22.34 8.70
N ALA A 227 7.00 22.20 8.37
CA ALA A 227 7.58 22.84 7.18
C ALA A 227 6.87 22.37 5.89
N ARG A 228 6.64 21.07 5.74
CA ARG A 228 6.02 20.53 4.51
C ARG A 228 4.50 20.66 4.51
N ARG A 229 3.85 20.48 5.66
CA ARG A 229 2.38 20.31 5.76
C ARG A 229 1.65 21.53 6.28
N GLY A 230 2.38 22.44 6.94
CA GLY A 230 1.84 23.64 7.54
C GLY A 230 1.99 23.66 9.06
N LYS A 231 2.15 24.85 9.62
CA LYS A 231 2.36 25.08 11.05
C LYS A 231 1.25 24.49 11.92
N GLY A 232 1.63 23.72 12.95
CA GLY A 232 0.73 23.13 13.93
C GLY A 232 0.09 21.80 13.46
N VAL A 233 0.45 21.29 12.28
CA VAL A 233 -0.02 19.98 11.80
C VAL A 233 0.56 18.86 12.67
N PHE A 234 1.83 18.93 13.05
CA PHE A 234 2.46 17.95 13.92
C PHE A 234 1.66 17.75 15.22
N ASP A 235 1.31 18.83 15.91
CA ASP A 235 0.56 18.74 17.17
C ASP A 235 -0.82 18.11 17.02
N ARG A 236 -1.49 18.39 15.90
CA ARG A 236 -2.77 17.75 15.60
C ARG A 236 -2.60 16.26 15.37
N ILE A 237 -1.58 15.87 14.62
CA ILE A 237 -1.26 14.46 14.36
C ILE A 237 -0.99 13.72 15.68
N MET A 238 -0.21 14.31 16.59
CA MET A 238 0.09 13.70 17.89
C MET A 238 -1.18 13.41 18.70
N LYS A 239 -2.12 14.34 18.74
CA LYS A 239 -3.42 14.15 19.41
C LYS A 239 -4.23 13.04 18.74
N VAL A 240 -4.25 12.99 17.43
CA VAL A 240 -4.97 11.97 16.66
C VAL A 240 -4.38 10.57 16.91
N MET A 241 -3.04 10.44 16.89
CA MET A 241 -2.39 9.17 17.18
C MET A 241 -2.71 8.69 18.60
N ASP A 242 -2.68 9.59 19.59
CA ASP A 242 -3.05 9.25 20.96
C ASP A 242 -4.53 8.81 21.05
N ALA A 243 -5.45 9.55 20.43
CA ALA A 243 -6.87 9.22 20.40
C ALA A 243 -7.17 7.85 19.77
N LEU A 244 -6.49 7.53 18.67
CA LEU A 244 -6.63 6.23 17.99
C LEU A 244 -6.02 5.08 18.84
N ARG A 245 -4.84 5.32 19.45
CA ARG A 245 -4.18 4.35 20.32
C ARG A 245 -5.05 4.01 21.53
N GLU A 246 -5.59 5.01 22.21
CA GLU A 246 -6.42 4.85 23.42
C GLU A 246 -7.69 4.04 23.15
N ARG A 247 -8.23 4.13 21.92
CA ARG A 247 -9.40 3.37 21.47
C ARG A 247 -9.05 1.98 20.93
N GLY A 248 -7.77 1.67 20.78
CA GLY A 248 -7.33 0.40 20.23
C GLY A 248 -7.57 0.27 18.71
N ALA A 249 -7.54 1.39 17.96
CA ALA A 249 -7.56 1.36 16.51
C ALA A 249 -6.24 0.80 15.96
N ILE A 250 -6.29 0.12 14.81
CA ILE A 250 -5.11 -0.19 14.01
C ILE A 250 -4.86 0.99 13.07
N PHE A 251 -3.70 1.60 13.21
CA PHE A 251 -3.26 2.69 12.32
C PHE A 251 -1.76 2.61 12.04
N GLY A 252 -1.35 3.26 10.99
CA GLY A 252 0.05 3.37 10.60
C GLY A 252 0.45 4.79 10.25
N VAL A 253 1.61 4.92 9.65
CA VAL A 253 2.13 6.20 9.14
C VAL A 253 2.44 6.10 7.65
N SER A 254 2.37 7.22 6.97
CA SER A 254 2.80 7.41 5.58
C SER A 254 3.84 8.52 5.54
N ILE A 255 5.05 8.20 5.11
CA ILE A 255 6.19 9.11 5.15
C ILE A 255 6.70 9.35 3.74
N THR A 256 6.71 10.61 3.30
CA THR A 256 7.43 10.97 2.09
C THR A 256 8.91 11.15 2.44
N ILE A 257 9.74 10.27 1.92
CA ILE A 257 11.20 10.34 2.10
C ILE A 257 11.80 11.35 1.12
N THR A 258 12.51 12.31 1.66
CA THR A 258 13.28 13.31 0.92
C THR A 258 14.75 13.24 1.34
N LYS A 259 15.64 13.87 0.59
CA LYS A 259 17.06 13.94 0.99
C LYS A 259 17.27 14.61 2.34
N TYR A 260 16.29 15.34 2.86
CA TYR A 260 16.41 16.12 4.09
C TYR A 260 15.89 15.41 5.35
N ASN A 261 15.06 14.37 5.20
CA ASN A 261 14.47 13.68 6.35
C ASN A 261 14.83 12.20 6.44
N VAL A 262 15.53 11.65 5.44
CA VAL A 262 15.79 10.21 5.33
C VAL A 262 16.43 9.62 6.61
N GLU A 263 17.42 10.26 7.17
CA GLU A 263 18.12 9.79 8.36
C GLU A 263 17.26 9.93 9.63
N GLU A 264 16.55 11.05 9.74
CA GLU A 264 15.67 11.35 10.86
C GLU A 264 14.53 10.34 10.97
N VAL A 265 13.78 10.13 9.89
CA VAL A 265 12.58 9.27 9.90
C VAL A 265 12.89 7.77 9.97
N THR A 266 14.13 7.40 9.75
CA THR A 266 14.60 6.01 9.88
C THR A 266 15.51 5.79 11.09
N SER A 267 15.73 6.82 11.92
CA SER A 267 16.48 6.68 13.17
C SER A 267 15.77 5.76 14.15
N ASP A 268 16.52 5.11 15.03
CA ASP A 268 15.91 4.28 16.08
C ASP A 268 14.99 5.10 16.99
N GLU A 269 15.38 6.32 17.31
CA GLU A 269 14.60 7.24 18.15
C GLU A 269 13.23 7.55 17.53
N PHE A 270 13.19 7.88 16.25
CA PHE A 270 11.94 8.20 15.58
C PHE A 270 11.06 6.96 15.39
N ILE A 271 11.64 5.80 15.07
CA ILE A 271 10.90 4.54 14.95
C ILE A 271 10.32 4.11 16.30
N ASP A 272 11.11 4.19 17.39
CA ASP A 272 10.63 3.88 18.74
C ASP A 272 9.51 4.84 19.17
N PHE A 273 9.64 6.12 18.85
CA PHE A 273 8.55 7.09 19.05
C PHE A 273 7.26 6.70 18.31
N LEU A 274 7.33 6.27 17.04
CA LEU A 274 6.15 5.80 16.30
C LEU A 274 5.51 4.57 16.95
N ILE A 275 6.35 3.66 17.46
CA ILE A 275 5.91 2.46 18.18
C ILE A 275 5.19 2.85 19.48
N ASP A 276 5.72 3.80 20.22
CA ASP A 276 5.13 4.29 21.49
C ASP A 276 3.83 5.04 21.24
N LYS A 277 3.74 5.78 20.14
CA LYS A 277 2.50 6.41 19.67
C LYS A 277 1.44 5.42 19.21
N GLY A 278 1.79 4.15 19.04
CA GLY A 278 0.83 3.09 18.73
C GLY A 278 0.79 2.67 17.27
N ALA A 279 1.62 3.24 16.39
CA ALA A 279 1.67 2.85 14.99
C ALA A 279 2.07 1.36 14.86
N ILE A 280 1.33 0.62 14.03
CA ILE A 280 1.55 -0.80 13.77
C ILE A 280 2.33 -1.01 12.48
N TYR A 281 2.14 -0.13 11.50
CA TYR A 281 2.83 -0.20 10.22
C TYR A 281 3.24 1.19 9.72
N GLY A 282 4.09 1.22 8.72
CA GLY A 282 4.46 2.43 8.00
C GLY A 282 4.69 2.15 6.52
N TRP A 283 4.43 3.16 5.71
CA TRP A 283 4.80 3.22 4.30
C TRP A 283 5.77 4.36 4.08
N THR A 284 6.90 4.05 3.45
CA THR A 284 7.84 5.06 3.00
C THR A 284 7.77 5.21 1.49
N PHE A 285 7.58 6.44 1.05
CA PHE A 285 7.53 6.82 -0.36
C PHE A 285 8.65 7.80 -0.66
N HIS A 286 9.56 7.43 -1.54
CA HIS A 286 10.54 8.39 -2.02
C HIS A 286 9.82 9.54 -2.74
N TYR A 287 10.28 10.75 -2.53
CA TYR A 287 9.75 11.88 -3.25
C TYR A 287 9.99 11.72 -4.76
N VAL A 288 8.91 11.83 -5.52
CA VAL A 288 8.93 11.86 -6.99
C VAL A 288 8.51 13.25 -7.44
N PRO A 289 9.23 13.90 -8.37
CA PRO A 289 8.96 15.29 -8.77
C PRO A 289 7.78 15.36 -9.75
N VAL A 290 6.59 15.01 -9.25
CA VAL A 290 5.30 15.08 -9.95
C VAL A 290 4.31 15.90 -9.13
N GLY A 291 3.24 16.39 -9.76
CA GLY A 291 2.22 17.19 -9.09
C GLY A 291 2.64 18.64 -8.89
N ARG A 292 2.23 19.25 -7.75
CA ARG A 292 2.41 20.68 -7.49
C ARG A 292 3.85 21.03 -7.20
N ASP A 293 4.35 22.08 -7.88
CA ASP A 293 5.64 22.72 -7.63
C ASP A 293 6.78 21.67 -7.45
N PRO A 294 7.02 20.80 -8.48
CA PRO A 294 7.97 19.71 -8.35
C PRO A 294 9.38 20.27 -8.09
N ASN A 295 9.95 19.87 -6.96
CA ASN A 295 11.27 20.32 -6.50
C ASN A 295 12.27 19.16 -6.61
N LEU A 296 13.18 19.23 -7.59
CA LEU A 296 14.18 18.19 -7.83
C LEU A 296 15.15 18.00 -6.68
N ASP A 297 15.35 19.04 -5.85
CA ASP A 297 16.25 19.01 -4.70
C ASP A 297 15.71 18.14 -3.53
N LEU A 298 14.43 17.78 -3.54
CA LEU A 298 13.84 16.89 -2.55
C LEU A 298 14.13 15.40 -2.81
N MET A 299 14.55 15.02 -4.02
CA MET A 299 14.83 13.62 -4.32
C MET A 299 16.01 13.08 -3.52
N VAL A 300 15.87 11.89 -2.97
CA VAL A 300 16.96 11.17 -2.28
C VAL A 300 18.16 10.94 -3.20
N THR A 301 19.37 10.97 -2.64
CA THR A 301 20.58 10.63 -3.40
C THR A 301 20.70 9.11 -3.61
N PRO A 302 21.53 8.64 -4.56
CA PRO A 302 21.82 7.21 -4.71
C PRO A 302 22.34 6.57 -3.42
N GLU A 303 23.19 7.25 -2.66
CA GLU A 303 23.77 6.79 -1.40
C GLU A 303 22.70 6.68 -0.31
N GLN A 304 21.80 7.67 -0.21
CA GLN A 304 20.67 7.64 0.71
C GLN A 304 19.70 6.51 0.36
N ARG A 305 19.48 6.26 -0.93
CA ARG A 305 18.65 5.14 -1.37
C ARG A 305 19.29 3.78 -1.06
N ALA A 306 20.61 3.67 -1.21
CA ALA A 306 21.37 2.49 -0.78
C ALA A 306 21.26 2.27 0.74
N TYR A 307 21.38 3.34 1.53
CA TYR A 307 21.15 3.30 2.97
C TYR A 307 19.74 2.78 3.32
N LEU A 308 18.70 3.30 2.67
CA LEU A 308 17.31 2.84 2.89
C LEU A 308 17.13 1.36 2.56
N ALA A 309 17.75 0.87 1.48
CA ALA A 309 17.67 -0.54 1.08
C ALA A 309 18.24 -1.52 2.13
N GLU A 310 19.11 -1.05 3.02
CA GLU A 310 19.64 -1.81 4.16
C GLU A 310 18.88 -1.47 5.46
N ARG A 311 18.56 -0.20 5.68
CA ARG A 311 17.97 0.28 6.93
C ARG A 311 16.53 -0.17 7.15
N ILE A 312 15.68 -0.14 6.11
CA ILE A 312 14.28 -0.57 6.27
C ILE A 312 14.16 -2.07 6.60
N PRO A 313 14.87 -2.98 5.93
CA PRO A 313 14.94 -4.39 6.38
C PRO A 313 15.44 -4.56 7.82
N TYR A 314 16.43 -3.75 8.25
CA TYR A 314 16.90 -3.77 9.63
C TYR A 314 15.77 -3.39 10.61
N ILE A 315 15.03 -2.31 10.36
CA ILE A 315 13.89 -1.89 11.19
C ILE A 315 12.87 -3.03 11.30
N ARG A 316 12.47 -3.63 10.17
CA ARG A 316 11.48 -4.74 10.14
C ARG A 316 11.90 -5.97 10.96
N THR A 317 13.21 -6.21 11.08
CA THR A 317 13.72 -7.37 11.82
C THR A 317 14.01 -7.09 13.28
N HIS A 318 14.24 -5.82 13.66
CA HIS A 318 14.69 -5.46 15.01
C HIS A 318 13.69 -4.62 15.81
N LYS A 319 12.68 -4.05 15.16
CA LYS A 319 11.66 -3.22 15.79
C LYS A 319 10.26 -3.81 15.61
N PRO A 320 9.35 -3.71 16.62
CA PRO A 320 8.00 -4.26 16.54
C PRO A 320 7.05 -3.37 15.72
N ILE A 321 7.44 -3.05 14.49
CA ILE A 321 6.67 -2.29 13.51
C ILE A 321 7.00 -2.81 12.09
N GLN A 322 6.03 -2.82 11.19
CA GLN A 322 6.25 -3.19 9.80
C GLN A 322 6.33 -1.94 8.93
N ILE A 323 7.52 -1.64 8.41
CA ILE A 323 7.72 -0.52 7.48
C ILE A 323 7.93 -1.07 6.08
N ALA A 324 7.11 -0.63 5.12
CA ALA A 324 7.28 -0.93 3.70
C ALA A 324 8.05 0.20 3.01
N ASP A 325 9.01 -0.16 2.17
CA ASP A 325 9.69 0.78 1.28
C ASP A 325 9.17 0.57 -0.15
N PHE A 326 8.34 1.48 -0.61
CA PHE A 326 7.63 1.32 -1.88
C PHE A 326 8.57 1.15 -3.10
N TRP A 327 9.79 1.65 -3.04
CA TRP A 327 10.78 1.55 -4.12
C TRP A 327 11.83 0.47 -3.93
N ASN A 328 12.30 0.24 -2.70
CA ASN A 328 13.39 -0.73 -2.46
C ASN A 328 12.88 -2.14 -2.17
N ASP A 329 11.58 -2.32 -1.90
CA ASP A 329 10.96 -3.64 -1.69
C ASP A 329 10.68 -4.41 -3.00
N GLY A 330 11.23 -3.98 -4.13
CA GLY A 330 11.05 -4.65 -5.42
C GLY A 330 11.49 -6.12 -5.42
N GLU A 331 12.44 -6.52 -4.57
CA GLU A 331 12.82 -7.94 -4.41
C GLU A 331 11.69 -8.76 -3.76
N LEU A 332 10.93 -8.18 -2.84
CA LEU A 332 9.79 -8.83 -2.19
C LEU A 332 8.57 -8.92 -3.11
N THR A 333 8.44 -7.98 -4.02
CA THR A 333 7.31 -7.87 -4.94
C THR A 333 7.63 -8.32 -6.36
N HIS A 334 8.85 -8.78 -6.63
CA HIS A 334 9.35 -9.13 -7.97
C HIS A 334 9.22 -7.97 -8.98
N GLY A 335 9.62 -6.78 -8.55
CA GLY A 335 9.62 -5.57 -9.36
C GLY A 335 8.42 -4.64 -9.08
N CYS A 336 8.13 -3.73 -10.01
CA CYS A 336 7.05 -2.75 -9.88
C CYS A 336 5.68 -3.42 -9.70
N ILE A 337 4.89 -2.94 -8.75
CA ILE A 337 3.54 -3.45 -8.42
C ILE A 337 2.41 -2.78 -9.21
N ALA A 338 2.70 -1.68 -9.92
CA ALA A 338 1.74 -0.83 -10.62
C ALA A 338 1.23 -1.43 -11.95
N GLY A 339 0.41 -0.68 -12.68
CA GLY A 339 -0.11 -1.06 -14.00
C GLY A 339 -1.09 -2.23 -13.93
N GLY A 340 -1.88 -2.32 -12.86
CA GLY A 340 -2.84 -3.40 -12.64
C GLY A 340 -2.21 -4.74 -12.29
N ARG A 341 -0.88 -4.83 -12.07
CA ARG A 341 -0.23 -6.10 -11.66
C ARG A 341 -0.59 -6.48 -10.23
N MET A 342 -0.35 -5.62 -9.26
CA MET A 342 -0.80 -5.80 -7.89
C MET A 342 -1.75 -4.68 -7.47
N TYR A 343 -1.57 -3.49 -8.04
CA TYR A 343 -2.47 -2.36 -7.85
C TYR A 343 -2.50 -1.43 -9.06
N PHE A 344 -3.47 -0.52 -9.03
CA PHE A 344 -3.60 0.63 -9.92
C PHE A 344 -4.30 1.77 -9.18
N HIS A 345 -4.42 2.92 -9.80
CA HIS A 345 -5.00 4.13 -9.22
C HIS A 345 -6.24 4.59 -9.98
N ILE A 346 -7.26 5.02 -9.26
CA ILE A 346 -8.45 5.71 -9.79
C ILE A 346 -8.47 7.10 -9.19
N ALA A 347 -8.23 8.11 -9.99
CA ALA A 347 -8.28 9.50 -9.58
C ALA A 347 -9.74 9.96 -9.32
N ALA A 348 -9.94 11.04 -8.56
CA ALA A 348 -11.26 11.59 -8.26
C ALA A 348 -12.05 12.05 -9.50
N SER A 349 -11.37 12.33 -10.61
CA SER A 349 -11.99 12.56 -11.94
C SER A 349 -12.62 11.29 -12.53
N GLY A 350 -12.25 10.12 -11.99
CA GLY A 350 -12.57 8.79 -12.52
C GLY A 350 -11.51 8.23 -13.46
N ASP A 351 -10.45 8.97 -13.75
CA ASP A 351 -9.37 8.51 -14.61
C ASP A 351 -8.66 7.31 -14.00
N VAL A 352 -8.39 6.30 -14.83
CA VAL A 352 -7.73 5.05 -14.42
C VAL A 352 -6.27 5.11 -14.81
N GLU A 353 -5.41 5.26 -13.82
CA GLU A 353 -3.97 5.45 -13.93
C GLU A 353 -3.22 4.20 -13.51
N PRO A 354 -2.02 3.93 -14.07
CA PRO A 354 -1.24 2.77 -13.69
C PRO A 354 -0.69 2.85 -12.25
N CYS A 355 -0.47 4.07 -11.75
CA CYS A 355 0.16 4.34 -10.46
C CYS A 355 -0.21 5.75 -9.98
N ALA A 356 -0.27 5.97 -8.67
CA ALA A 356 -0.49 7.29 -8.07
C ALA A 356 0.57 8.34 -8.46
N PHE A 357 1.71 7.93 -9.03
CA PHE A 357 2.79 8.82 -9.48
C PHE A 357 2.91 8.88 -11.00
N ALA A 358 2.18 8.06 -11.75
CA ALA A 358 2.16 8.03 -13.21
C ALA A 358 0.82 8.55 -13.71
N HIS A 359 0.72 9.85 -13.85
CA HIS A 359 -0.52 10.60 -14.10
C HIS A 359 -0.92 10.58 -15.59
N PHE A 360 -1.11 9.35 -16.12
CA PHE A 360 -1.51 9.08 -17.50
C PHE A 360 -2.65 8.08 -17.54
N ALA A 361 -3.70 8.37 -18.27
CA ALA A 361 -4.86 7.50 -18.40
C ALA A 361 -5.26 7.29 -19.88
N ALA A 362 -5.68 6.07 -20.18
CA ALA A 362 -6.34 5.73 -21.42
C ALA A 362 -7.82 5.37 -21.19
N ASP A 363 -8.28 5.33 -19.92
CA ASP A 363 -9.62 4.93 -19.55
C ASP A 363 -10.15 5.71 -18.34
N ASN A 364 -11.47 5.59 -18.09
CA ASN A 364 -12.16 6.24 -16.99
C ASN A 364 -13.23 5.29 -16.42
N ILE A 365 -13.36 5.23 -15.08
CA ILE A 365 -14.30 4.33 -14.39
C ILE A 365 -15.76 4.76 -14.49
N LYS A 366 -16.03 6.04 -14.83
CA LYS A 366 -17.39 6.53 -15.00
C LYS A 366 -18.03 5.86 -16.22
N GLY A 367 -19.16 5.18 -16.00
CA GLY A 367 -19.88 4.47 -17.05
C GLY A 367 -19.28 3.13 -17.49
N LYS A 368 -18.20 2.66 -16.83
CA LYS A 368 -17.59 1.36 -17.08
C LYS A 368 -17.50 0.51 -15.82
N SER A 369 -17.50 -0.80 -15.97
CA SER A 369 -17.24 -1.75 -14.89
C SER A 369 -15.74 -1.79 -14.55
N LEU A 370 -15.42 -2.28 -13.34
CA LEU A 370 -14.05 -2.53 -12.93
C LEU A 370 -13.33 -3.50 -13.88
N LEU A 371 -14.01 -4.54 -14.31
CA LEU A 371 -13.44 -5.53 -15.25
C LEU A 371 -13.11 -4.91 -16.63
N GLU A 372 -13.95 -3.98 -17.11
CA GLU A 372 -13.68 -3.30 -18.38
C GLU A 372 -12.43 -2.42 -18.28
N VAL A 373 -12.27 -1.64 -17.20
CA VAL A 373 -11.10 -0.77 -17.05
C VAL A 373 -9.81 -1.54 -16.77
N LEU A 374 -9.88 -2.76 -16.24
CA LEU A 374 -8.70 -3.64 -16.09
C LEU A 374 -8.13 -4.11 -17.45
N LYS A 375 -8.92 -4.02 -18.53
CA LYS A 375 -8.50 -4.36 -19.90
C LYS A 375 -7.83 -3.21 -20.65
N ASN A 376 -7.60 -2.08 -20.01
CA ASN A 376 -7.07 -0.90 -20.70
C ASN A 376 -5.65 -1.13 -21.25
N PRO A 377 -5.29 -0.45 -22.38
CA PRO A 377 -4.02 -0.69 -23.06
C PRO A 377 -2.79 -0.29 -22.22
N VAL A 378 -2.93 0.67 -21.30
CA VAL A 378 -1.81 1.09 -20.44
C VAL A 378 -1.39 -0.05 -19.50
N PHE A 379 -2.35 -0.75 -18.91
CA PHE A 379 -2.05 -1.90 -18.04
C PHE A 379 -1.41 -3.04 -18.83
N ALA A 380 -1.94 -3.34 -20.00
CA ALA A 380 -1.34 -4.34 -20.87
C ALA A 380 0.13 -4.00 -21.24
N ALA A 381 0.40 -2.73 -21.58
CA ALA A 381 1.74 -2.25 -21.89
C ALA A 381 2.69 -2.29 -20.68
N PHE A 382 2.20 -1.98 -19.45
CA PHE A 382 2.95 -2.14 -18.20
C PHE A 382 3.29 -3.60 -17.94
N GLN A 383 2.31 -4.48 -17.94
CA GLN A 383 2.45 -5.91 -17.62
C GLN A 383 3.37 -6.63 -18.60
N LYS A 384 3.31 -6.28 -19.90
CA LYS A 384 4.21 -6.81 -20.93
C LYS A 384 5.69 -6.50 -20.66
N ARG A 385 5.99 -5.37 -20.01
CA ARG A 385 7.35 -4.89 -19.71
C ARG A 385 7.83 -5.21 -18.31
N GLN A 386 6.94 -5.65 -17.43
CA GLN A 386 7.33 -6.00 -16.05
C GLN A 386 7.96 -7.39 -15.98
N PRO A 387 9.04 -7.57 -15.22
CA PRO A 387 9.76 -6.50 -14.51
C PRO A 387 10.55 -5.61 -15.47
N PHE A 388 10.57 -4.29 -15.22
CA PHE A 388 11.27 -3.32 -16.06
C PHE A 388 12.79 -3.50 -16.08
N GLN A 389 13.34 -4.15 -15.03
CA GLN A 389 14.75 -4.52 -14.89
C GLN A 389 14.88 -5.84 -14.13
N GLU A 390 15.96 -6.59 -14.42
CA GLU A 390 16.32 -7.79 -13.65
C GLU A 390 16.79 -7.46 -12.22
N ASN A 391 17.37 -6.28 -12.05
CA ASN A 391 17.73 -5.74 -10.75
C ASN A 391 16.49 -5.09 -10.09
N PHE A 392 15.89 -5.80 -9.15
CA PHE A 392 14.68 -5.36 -8.45
C PHE A 392 14.87 -4.17 -7.50
N LEU A 393 16.07 -3.66 -7.33
CA LEU A 393 16.31 -2.33 -6.72
C LEU A 393 15.99 -1.19 -7.69
N ARG A 394 15.66 -1.49 -8.95
CA ARG A 394 15.30 -0.54 -10.01
C ARG A 394 13.92 -0.84 -10.60
N PRO A 395 12.85 -0.89 -9.77
CA PRO A 395 11.54 -1.35 -10.23
C PRO A 395 10.72 -0.30 -10.98
N CYS A 396 11.00 1.00 -10.80
CA CYS A 396 10.07 2.08 -11.14
C CYS A 396 10.28 2.60 -12.57
N PRO A 397 9.23 2.63 -13.42
CA PRO A 397 9.32 3.18 -14.76
C PRO A 397 9.36 4.73 -14.81
N ILE A 398 9.31 5.40 -13.64
CA ILE A 398 9.40 6.87 -13.58
C ILE A 398 10.81 7.31 -13.20
N ILE A 399 11.37 6.75 -12.11
CA ILE A 399 12.64 7.22 -11.54
C ILE A 399 13.82 6.25 -11.73
N ASP A 400 13.57 5.00 -12.16
CA ASP A 400 14.63 3.99 -12.34
C ASP A 400 14.84 3.61 -13.80
N VAL A 401 13.76 3.60 -14.59
CA VAL A 401 13.75 3.26 -16.02
C VAL A 401 12.82 4.21 -16.77
N PRO A 402 13.10 5.53 -16.78
CA PRO A 402 12.17 6.54 -17.31
C PRO A 402 11.76 6.31 -18.78
N GLN A 403 12.64 5.69 -19.56
CA GLN A 403 12.36 5.34 -20.95
C GLN A 403 11.15 4.39 -21.07
N ALA A 404 10.95 3.47 -20.11
CA ALA A 404 9.83 2.55 -20.15
C ALA A 404 8.46 3.26 -20.06
N LEU A 405 8.33 4.29 -19.20
CA LEU A 405 7.09 5.08 -19.14
C LEU A 405 6.85 5.84 -20.43
N ARG A 406 7.88 6.46 -21.02
CA ARG A 406 7.79 7.19 -22.30
C ARG A 406 7.30 6.29 -23.43
N GLU A 407 7.85 5.08 -23.54
CA GLU A 407 7.43 4.09 -24.52
C GLU A 407 5.98 3.64 -24.31
N ILE A 408 5.59 3.38 -23.06
CA ILE A 408 4.21 3.00 -22.73
C ILE A 408 3.23 4.11 -23.13
N VAL A 409 3.50 5.35 -22.77
CA VAL A 409 2.64 6.48 -23.12
C VAL A 409 2.56 6.68 -24.63
N ALA A 410 3.68 6.57 -25.35
CA ALA A 410 3.72 6.69 -26.81
C ALA A 410 2.96 5.54 -27.50
N GLU A 411 3.14 4.29 -27.02
CA GLU A 411 2.46 3.10 -27.58
C GLU A 411 0.95 3.13 -27.37
N THR A 412 0.51 3.61 -26.22
CA THR A 412 -0.91 3.52 -25.80
C THR A 412 -1.71 4.78 -26.10
N GLY A 413 -1.06 5.88 -26.40
CA GLY A 413 -1.71 7.18 -26.54
C GLY A 413 -2.34 7.69 -25.24
N ALA A 414 -1.86 7.21 -24.10
CA ALA A 414 -2.37 7.66 -22.79
C ALA A 414 -2.20 9.16 -22.62
N ARG A 415 -3.26 9.83 -22.19
CA ARG A 415 -3.28 11.28 -21.98
C ARG A 415 -2.83 11.67 -20.58
N PRO A 416 -2.17 12.82 -20.39
CA PRO A 416 -1.99 13.42 -19.09
C PRO A 416 -3.32 13.64 -18.35
N THR A 417 -3.38 13.36 -17.05
CA THR A 417 -4.58 13.50 -16.24
C THR A 417 -4.70 14.85 -15.53
N HIS A 418 -3.62 15.62 -15.54
CA HIS A 418 -3.59 17.02 -15.10
C HIS A 418 -2.51 17.81 -15.87
N PRO A 419 -2.58 19.15 -15.88
CA PRO A 419 -1.54 19.99 -16.49
C PRO A 419 -0.15 19.73 -15.87
N GLY A 420 0.87 19.55 -16.70
CA GLY A 420 2.25 19.30 -16.28
C GLY A 420 2.58 17.83 -15.92
N ALA A 421 1.64 16.91 -16.04
CA ALA A 421 1.91 15.48 -15.86
C ALA A 421 2.95 14.94 -16.86
N ASP A 422 3.02 15.55 -18.04
CA ASP A 422 3.99 15.24 -19.13
C ASP A 422 5.43 15.68 -18.83
N SER A 423 5.67 16.44 -17.78
CA SER A 423 7.02 16.90 -17.39
C SER A 423 8.01 15.77 -17.10
N VAL A 424 7.52 14.58 -16.72
CA VAL A 424 8.34 13.37 -16.52
C VAL A 424 8.73 12.70 -17.86
N LEU A 425 8.06 13.05 -18.96
CA LEU A 425 8.34 12.50 -20.28
C LEU A 425 9.36 13.36 -21.04
N THR A 426 9.31 14.68 -20.89
CA THR A 426 10.10 15.65 -21.65
C THR A 426 10.59 16.82 -20.79
N GLY A 427 11.60 17.55 -21.28
CA GLY A 427 12.08 18.76 -20.64
C GLY A 427 13.04 18.53 -19.47
N THR A 428 13.12 19.51 -18.57
CA THR A 428 14.12 19.56 -17.49
C THR A 428 13.96 18.43 -16.47
N ILE A 429 12.71 18.14 -16.06
CA ILE A 429 12.42 17.08 -15.09
C ILE A 429 12.79 15.72 -15.69
N ALA A 430 12.37 15.45 -16.93
CA ALA A 430 12.71 14.20 -17.61
C ALA A 430 14.22 13.99 -17.72
N SER A 431 14.98 15.02 -18.15
CA SER A 431 16.44 14.97 -18.23
C SER A 431 17.11 14.76 -16.85
N TYR A 432 16.54 15.31 -15.80
CA TYR A 432 17.02 15.08 -14.44
C TYR A 432 16.77 13.63 -14.01
N LEU A 433 15.59 13.09 -14.26
CA LEU A 433 15.23 11.70 -13.96
C LEU A 433 16.15 10.71 -14.68
N ASP A 434 16.50 10.98 -15.95
CA ASP A 434 17.45 10.15 -16.70
C ASP A 434 18.83 10.10 -16.03
N ARG A 435 19.35 11.25 -15.60
CA ARG A 435 20.63 11.30 -14.87
C ARG A 435 20.54 10.55 -13.53
N ARG A 436 19.49 10.79 -12.75
CA ARG A 436 19.30 10.11 -11.46
C ARG A 436 19.14 8.61 -11.61
N ALA A 437 18.41 8.16 -12.64
CA ALA A 437 18.28 6.73 -12.95
C ALA A 437 19.63 6.09 -13.33
N ALA A 438 20.47 6.80 -14.07
CA ALA A 438 21.82 6.34 -14.41
C ALA A 438 22.76 6.31 -13.21
N GLU A 439 22.72 7.34 -12.36
CA GLU A 439 23.50 7.41 -11.11
C GLU A 439 23.09 6.28 -10.14
N TRP A 440 21.79 6.14 -9.87
CA TRP A 440 21.28 5.06 -9.04
C TRP A 440 21.57 3.69 -9.63
N GLY A 441 21.45 3.53 -10.94
CA GLY A 441 21.73 2.27 -11.63
C GLY A 441 23.10 1.70 -11.29
N LYS A 442 24.14 2.52 -11.27
CA LYS A 442 25.51 2.10 -10.91
C LYS A 442 25.56 1.54 -9.50
N VAL A 443 25.02 2.28 -8.52
CA VAL A 443 25.02 1.87 -7.11
C VAL A 443 24.15 0.63 -6.89
N ALA A 444 22.96 0.60 -7.50
CA ALA A 444 22.03 -0.52 -7.39
C ALA A 444 22.60 -1.82 -7.98
N ASP A 445 23.31 -1.75 -9.11
CA ASP A 445 23.91 -2.91 -9.76
C ASP A 445 25.09 -3.47 -8.95
N GLU A 446 25.87 -2.63 -8.28
CA GLU A 446 26.91 -3.06 -7.35
C GLU A 446 26.30 -3.80 -6.14
N ILE A 447 25.26 -3.22 -5.50
CA ILE A 447 24.55 -3.85 -4.37
C ILE A 447 23.95 -5.18 -4.81
N TRP A 448 23.27 -5.21 -5.95
CA TRP A 448 22.63 -6.41 -6.49
C TRP A 448 23.64 -7.53 -6.78
N THR A 449 24.73 -7.19 -7.44
CA THR A 449 25.82 -8.14 -7.76
C THR A 449 26.45 -8.69 -6.49
N ARG A 450 26.75 -7.85 -5.50
CA ARG A 450 27.28 -8.27 -4.20
C ARG A 450 26.32 -9.25 -3.51
N LYS A 451 25.04 -8.92 -3.44
CA LYS A 451 24.01 -9.71 -2.76
C LYS A 451 23.77 -11.08 -3.44
N HIS A 452 23.64 -11.10 -4.76
CA HIS A 452 23.31 -12.32 -5.52
C HIS A 452 24.54 -13.10 -5.99
N GLY A 453 25.68 -12.45 -6.16
CA GLY A 453 26.96 -13.11 -6.44
C GLY A 453 27.45 -13.98 -5.27
N LEU A 454 27.22 -13.54 -4.04
CA LEU A 454 27.51 -14.35 -2.83
C LEU A 454 26.57 -15.57 -2.74
N ARG A 455 25.29 -15.43 -3.05
CA ARG A 455 24.31 -16.53 -3.05
C ARG A 455 24.69 -17.64 -4.07
N LYS A 456 25.18 -17.28 -5.25
CA LYS A 456 25.66 -18.25 -6.26
C LYS A 456 26.92 -19.02 -5.78
N LYS A 457 27.82 -18.40 -5.02
CA LYS A 457 29.02 -19.06 -4.46
C LYS A 457 28.63 -20.03 -3.35
N THR A 458 27.71 -19.67 -2.45
CA THR A 458 27.25 -20.56 -1.36
C THR A 458 26.38 -21.71 -1.85
N ALA A 459 25.60 -21.52 -2.92
CA ALA A 459 24.83 -22.61 -3.53
C ALA A 459 25.68 -23.61 -4.34
N ARG A 460 26.87 -23.19 -4.82
CA ARG A 460 27.84 -24.08 -5.48
C ARG A 460 28.77 -24.81 -4.49
N ALA A 461 28.77 -24.38 -3.20
CA ALA A 461 29.59 -24.98 -2.15
C ALA A 461 28.78 -25.94 -1.25
N ARG A 462 27.54 -26.20 -1.56
CA ARG A 462 26.67 -27.26 -0.99
C ARG A 462 26.30 -28.25 -2.07
#